data_0ed269b0006d82b77b7e40315f0e9da7
#
_entry.id   0ed269b0006d82b77b7e40315f0e9da7
#
_cell.length_a   1.000
_cell.length_b   1.000
_cell.length_c   1.000
_cell.angle_alpha   90.00
_cell.angle_beta   90.00
_cell.angle_gamma   90.00
#
_symmetry.space_group_name_H-M   'P 1'
#
loop_
_entity.id
_entity.type
_entity.pdbx_description
1 polymer ?
#
loop_
_entity_poly.entity_id
_entity_poly.type
_entity_poly.pdbx_seq_one_letter_code
_entity_poly.pdbx_strand_id
1 'polypeptide(L)'
;MRKIAVLTDSACDIPVELQEKYGIDILPFTITLDGVSYVERKDFTFDEYYQMLRDAKGTPSTAHITAMQFCDQFCKYLDEGYTDVLYVSINSTGSATHDAAVMAVDLLAEERPGHELRIHIVDSHTYSFIYGWPVCEAARLLRNGAELEYVMDMLNDRFSRAEVVLSAFSLKVMKKSGRVSAAAAFAGELLGLRPIISLIDGKSKVEAKVRGDAAVPGALIKYVRSRVDNIDEDFEYMIACTDIPAVDDLIKQCKKEFGHGPLHVFKLGAAVASNTGPDTIAIT
;
A
#
# COMPACT_ATOMS: atom_id res chain seq x y z
N MET A 1 28.64 12.21 -10.20
CA MET A 1 28.03 10.91 -9.84
C MET A 1 26.61 11.20 -9.43
N ARG A 2 25.62 10.49 -9.94
CA ARG A 2 24.20 10.68 -9.51
C ARG A 2 24.08 10.35 -8.00
N LYS A 3 23.46 11.24 -7.24
CA LYS A 3 23.05 11.01 -5.86
C LYS A 3 21.52 10.97 -5.84
N ILE A 4 20.94 9.78 -5.70
CA ILE A 4 19.52 9.53 -5.88
C ILE A 4 18.86 9.32 -4.51
N ALA A 5 17.82 10.10 -4.20
CA ALA A 5 16.96 9.85 -3.06
C ALA A 5 15.82 8.91 -3.48
N VAL A 6 15.43 7.99 -2.59
CA VAL A 6 14.23 7.16 -2.76
C VAL A 6 13.19 7.61 -1.75
N LEU A 7 12.08 8.10 -2.27
CA LEU A 7 10.97 8.66 -1.51
C LEU A 7 9.69 7.87 -1.78
N THR A 8 8.88 7.69 -0.76
CA THR A 8 7.52 7.16 -0.89
C THR A 8 6.61 7.78 0.18
N ASP A 9 5.35 7.37 0.22
CA ASP A 9 4.38 7.79 1.23
C ASP A 9 4.07 6.64 2.22
N SER A 10 3.50 6.96 3.38
CA SER A 10 3.33 5.99 4.46
C SER A 10 2.34 4.87 4.16
N ALA A 11 1.49 5.01 3.14
CA ALA A 11 0.62 3.92 2.71
C ALA A 11 1.38 2.76 2.03
N CYS A 12 2.71 2.87 1.88
CA CYS A 12 3.59 1.79 1.41
C CYS A 12 3.74 0.64 2.43
N ASP A 13 3.39 0.87 3.68
CA ASP A 13 3.49 -0.08 4.79
C ASP A 13 4.87 -0.75 4.95
N ILE A 14 5.94 -0.08 4.48
CA ILE A 14 7.31 -0.57 4.63
C ILE A 14 7.66 -0.63 6.12
N PRO A 15 8.08 -1.79 6.65
CA PRO A 15 8.57 -1.90 8.02
C PRO A 15 9.75 -0.96 8.29
N VAL A 16 9.84 -0.45 9.54
CA VAL A 16 10.89 0.51 9.93
C VAL A 16 12.29 -0.05 9.68
N GLU A 17 12.48 -1.34 9.94
CA GLU A 17 13.75 -2.03 9.74
C GLU A 17 14.19 -2.03 8.28
N LEU A 18 13.25 -2.17 7.33
CA LEU A 18 13.54 -2.11 5.89
C LEU A 18 13.73 -0.67 5.42
N GLN A 19 12.95 0.27 5.97
CA GLN A 19 13.11 1.70 5.71
C GLN A 19 14.54 2.16 6.07
N GLU A 20 15.00 1.85 7.27
CA GLU A 20 16.34 2.20 7.76
C GLU A 20 17.43 1.46 6.97
N LYS A 21 17.25 0.15 6.74
CA LYS A 21 18.20 -0.67 5.99
C LYS A 21 18.49 -0.13 4.60
N TYR A 22 17.47 0.35 3.91
CA TYR A 22 17.60 0.80 2.52
C TYR A 22 17.69 2.32 2.37
N GLY A 23 17.52 3.09 3.45
CA GLY A 23 17.57 4.56 3.44
C GLY A 23 16.43 5.16 2.62
N ILE A 24 15.22 4.68 2.84
CA ILE A 24 14.01 5.14 2.15
C ILE A 24 13.36 6.25 2.98
N ASP A 25 13.10 7.41 2.38
CA ASP A 25 12.33 8.46 3.02
C ASP A 25 10.82 8.20 2.81
N ILE A 26 10.04 8.41 3.88
CA ILE A 26 8.60 8.16 3.87
C ILE A 26 7.87 9.39 4.40
N LEU A 27 7.05 10.02 3.56
CA LEU A 27 6.16 11.08 3.98
C LEU A 27 4.88 10.51 4.60
N PRO A 28 4.51 10.95 5.82
CA PRO A 28 3.37 10.38 6.53
C PRO A 28 2.03 10.96 6.08
N PHE A 29 1.01 10.11 5.99
CA PHE A 29 -0.39 10.54 5.94
C PHE A 29 -0.86 11.09 7.28
N THR A 30 -1.81 12.02 7.22
CA THR A 30 -2.58 12.44 8.39
C THR A 30 -3.91 11.69 8.41
N ILE A 31 -4.27 11.16 9.58
CA ILE A 31 -5.50 10.39 9.79
C ILE A 31 -6.32 11.08 10.86
N THR A 32 -7.60 11.32 10.56
CA THR A 32 -8.55 11.86 11.55
C THR A 32 -9.52 10.78 11.98
N LEU A 33 -9.62 10.54 13.28
CA LEU A 33 -10.52 9.58 13.90
C LEU A 33 -11.22 10.24 15.08
N ASP A 34 -12.54 10.20 15.12
CA ASP A 34 -13.39 10.82 16.15
C ASP A 34 -13.03 12.29 16.46
N GLY A 35 -12.63 13.05 15.41
CA GLY A 35 -12.30 14.47 15.50
C GLY A 35 -10.87 14.77 15.95
N VAL A 36 -10.05 13.75 16.20
CA VAL A 36 -8.61 13.92 16.52
C VAL A 36 -7.78 13.53 15.31
N SER A 37 -6.79 14.37 14.98
CA SER A 37 -5.85 14.14 13.88
C SER A 37 -4.55 13.55 14.39
N TYR A 38 -4.07 12.53 13.71
CA TYR A 38 -2.85 11.78 14.01
C TYR A 38 -1.95 11.72 12.79
N VAL A 39 -0.64 11.69 13.02
CA VAL A 39 0.37 11.48 11.99
C VAL A 39 0.77 10.01 11.98
N GLU A 40 0.52 9.34 10.87
CA GLU A 40 0.87 7.92 10.69
C GLU A 40 2.37 7.70 10.92
N ARG A 41 2.75 6.56 11.51
CA ARG A 41 4.13 6.18 11.88
C ARG A 41 4.77 7.00 12.99
N LYS A 42 4.05 7.97 13.60
CA LYS A 42 4.55 8.79 14.70
C LYS A 42 3.72 8.67 15.96
N ASP A 43 2.40 8.74 15.83
CA ASP A 43 1.51 8.94 16.98
C ASP A 43 0.94 7.62 17.54
N PHE A 44 1.08 6.53 16.82
CA PHE A 44 0.60 5.19 17.21
C PHE A 44 1.31 4.09 16.44
N THR A 45 1.27 2.86 16.97
CA THR A 45 1.60 1.62 16.27
C THR A 45 0.39 1.11 15.48
N PHE A 46 0.60 0.21 14.51
CA PHE A 46 -0.52 -0.37 13.74
C PHE A 46 -1.52 -1.12 14.64
N ASP A 47 -1.04 -1.85 15.65
CA ASP A 47 -1.91 -2.60 16.56
C ASP A 47 -2.76 -1.67 17.43
N GLU A 48 -2.19 -0.59 17.94
CA GLU A 48 -2.93 0.46 18.64
C GLU A 48 -4.00 1.07 17.72
N TYR A 49 -3.65 1.34 16.45
CA TYR A 49 -4.59 1.89 15.50
C TYR A 49 -5.76 0.95 15.18
N TYR A 50 -5.52 -0.36 15.06
CA TYR A 50 -6.61 -1.32 14.87
C TYR A 50 -7.57 -1.32 16.06
N GLN A 51 -7.06 -1.20 17.28
CA GLN A 51 -7.90 -1.08 18.46
C GLN A 51 -8.68 0.24 18.46
N MET A 52 -8.03 1.36 18.11
CA MET A 52 -8.71 2.65 17.95
C MET A 52 -9.84 2.56 16.92
N LEU A 53 -9.64 1.87 15.79
CA LEU A 53 -10.69 1.65 14.77
C LEU A 53 -11.87 0.83 15.29
N ARG A 54 -11.62 -0.20 16.12
CA ARG A 54 -12.68 -1.04 16.72
C ARG A 54 -13.53 -0.24 17.71
N ASP A 55 -12.89 0.64 18.47
CA ASP A 55 -13.52 1.47 19.52
C ASP A 55 -14.15 2.76 18.96
N ALA A 56 -13.83 3.13 17.72
CA ALA A 56 -14.26 4.37 17.10
C ALA A 56 -15.79 4.46 16.94
N LYS A 57 -16.32 5.62 17.27
CA LYS A 57 -17.74 5.98 17.05
C LYS A 57 -17.98 6.41 15.61
N GLY A 58 -17.03 7.13 15.04
CA GLY A 58 -17.04 7.65 13.68
C GLY A 58 -16.37 6.71 12.67
N THR A 59 -16.26 7.22 11.45
CA THR A 59 -15.46 6.60 10.39
C THR A 59 -14.18 7.41 10.24
N PRO A 60 -13.01 6.79 10.15
CA PRO A 60 -11.77 7.50 9.93
C PRO A 60 -11.78 8.22 8.58
N SER A 61 -10.99 9.27 8.47
CA SER A 61 -10.65 9.92 7.22
C SER A 61 -9.15 10.10 7.10
N THR A 62 -8.63 10.05 5.88
CA THR A 62 -7.22 10.27 5.57
C THR A 62 -7.07 11.54 4.76
N ALA A 63 -6.09 12.38 5.11
CA ALA A 63 -5.69 13.52 4.31
C ALA A 63 -4.45 13.16 3.50
N HIS A 64 -4.47 13.45 2.20
CA HIS A 64 -3.33 13.25 1.31
C HIS A 64 -2.16 14.17 1.68
N ILE A 65 -0.96 13.80 1.27
CA ILE A 65 0.24 14.63 1.43
C ILE A 65 0.14 15.79 0.44
N THR A 66 0.30 17.01 0.94
CA THR A 66 0.11 18.22 0.14
C THR A 66 1.30 18.53 -0.76
N ALA A 67 1.07 19.30 -1.84
CA ALA A 67 2.14 19.76 -2.73
C ALA A 67 3.22 20.56 -1.99
N MET A 68 2.84 21.33 -0.96
CA MET A 68 3.81 22.07 -0.14
C MET A 68 4.73 21.12 0.65
N GLN A 69 4.18 20.06 1.26
CA GLN A 69 5.00 19.06 1.99
C GLN A 69 5.98 18.35 1.04
N PHE A 70 5.59 18.05 -0.19
CA PHE A 70 6.50 17.52 -1.21
C PHE A 70 7.56 18.55 -1.61
N CYS A 71 7.17 19.80 -1.85
CA CYS A 71 8.09 20.88 -2.20
C CYS A 71 9.15 21.09 -1.11
N ASP A 72 8.73 21.12 0.16
CA ASP A 72 9.65 21.21 1.32
C ASP A 72 10.66 20.05 1.32
N GLN A 73 10.19 18.83 1.03
CA GLN A 73 11.07 17.66 0.98
C GLN A 73 12.03 17.71 -0.23
N PHE A 74 11.56 18.19 -1.39
CA PHE A 74 12.40 18.36 -2.58
C PHE A 74 13.45 19.45 -2.38
N CYS A 75 13.09 20.58 -1.73
CA CYS A 75 14.04 21.62 -1.33
C CYS A 75 15.15 21.06 -0.42
N LYS A 76 14.75 20.23 0.56
CA LYS A 76 15.72 19.57 1.44
C LYS A 76 16.70 18.68 0.65
N TYR A 77 16.20 17.87 -0.30
CA TYR A 77 17.09 17.06 -1.15
C TYR A 77 18.04 17.92 -2.00
N LEU A 78 17.53 19.03 -2.53
CA LEU A 78 18.35 19.98 -3.28
C LEU A 78 19.48 20.54 -2.39
N ASP A 79 19.15 21.00 -1.18
CA ASP A 79 20.10 21.55 -0.21
C ASP A 79 21.14 20.50 0.23
N GLU A 80 20.76 19.22 0.28
CA GLU A 80 21.64 18.08 0.60
C GLU A 80 22.46 17.59 -0.61
N GLY A 81 22.30 18.22 -1.79
CA GLY A 81 23.07 17.93 -3.00
C GLY A 81 22.65 16.63 -3.72
N TYR A 82 21.41 16.21 -3.60
CA TYR A 82 20.87 15.17 -4.45
C TYR A 82 20.68 15.68 -5.89
N THR A 83 20.87 14.78 -6.85
CA THR A 83 20.70 15.08 -8.28
C THR A 83 19.40 14.56 -8.84
N ASP A 84 18.87 13.54 -8.20
CA ASP A 84 17.63 12.86 -8.61
C ASP A 84 16.83 12.43 -7.38
N VAL A 85 15.50 12.44 -7.51
CA VAL A 85 14.56 11.84 -6.56
C VAL A 85 13.70 10.84 -7.30
N LEU A 86 13.68 9.59 -6.85
CA LEU A 86 12.69 8.60 -7.27
C LEU A 86 11.58 8.58 -6.23
N TYR A 87 10.43 9.14 -6.57
CA TYR A 87 9.22 9.05 -5.77
C TYR A 87 8.27 8.00 -6.33
N VAL A 88 7.91 7.01 -5.52
CA VAL A 88 6.89 6.00 -5.85
C VAL A 88 5.65 6.26 -5.00
N SER A 89 4.55 6.58 -5.66
CA SER A 89 3.30 6.96 -5.01
C SER A 89 2.34 5.80 -4.80
N ILE A 90 1.48 5.93 -3.80
CA ILE A 90 0.20 5.22 -3.75
C ILE A 90 -0.58 5.46 -5.05
N ASN A 91 -1.47 4.52 -5.41
CA ASN A 91 -2.37 4.63 -6.56
C ASN A 91 -3.02 6.02 -6.69
N SER A 92 -2.79 6.67 -7.84
CA SER A 92 -3.29 8.01 -8.16
C SER A 92 -4.82 8.07 -8.20
N THR A 93 -5.52 6.99 -8.59
CA THR A 93 -6.98 6.97 -8.64
C THR A 93 -7.63 6.88 -7.25
N GLY A 94 -6.86 6.47 -6.23
CA GLY A 94 -7.32 6.32 -4.84
C GLY A 94 -6.94 7.46 -3.91
N SER A 95 -5.95 8.28 -4.30
CA SER A 95 -5.42 9.37 -3.47
C SER A 95 -4.89 10.51 -4.32
N ALA A 96 -5.18 11.74 -3.92
CA ALA A 96 -4.60 12.94 -4.57
C ALA A 96 -3.10 13.16 -4.24
N THR A 97 -2.46 12.24 -3.52
CA THR A 97 -1.05 12.33 -3.15
C THR A 97 -0.12 12.34 -4.37
N HIS A 98 -0.41 11.49 -5.38
CA HIS A 98 0.33 11.49 -6.64
C HIS A 98 0.29 12.87 -7.32
N ASP A 99 -0.92 13.42 -7.53
CA ASP A 99 -1.10 14.70 -8.19
C ASP A 99 -0.46 15.86 -7.41
N ALA A 100 -0.50 15.78 -6.06
CA ALA A 100 0.18 16.74 -5.21
C ALA A 100 1.70 16.71 -5.39
N ALA A 101 2.30 15.53 -5.58
CA ALA A 101 3.73 15.41 -5.89
C ALA A 101 4.06 16.00 -7.27
N VAL A 102 3.21 15.79 -8.27
CA VAL A 102 3.36 16.39 -9.60
C VAL A 102 3.31 17.93 -9.50
N MET A 103 2.33 18.47 -8.77
CA MET A 103 2.23 19.94 -8.55
C MET A 103 3.46 20.48 -7.80
N ALA A 104 4.05 19.71 -6.91
CA ALA A 104 5.22 20.13 -6.15
C ALA A 104 6.47 20.33 -7.02
N VAL A 105 6.55 19.71 -8.20
CA VAL A 105 7.65 19.94 -9.15
C VAL A 105 7.60 21.38 -9.68
N ASP A 106 6.41 21.88 -10.00
CA ASP A 106 6.24 23.26 -10.45
C ASP A 106 6.53 24.25 -9.31
N LEU A 107 6.05 23.96 -8.09
CA LEU A 107 6.35 24.79 -6.90
C LEU A 107 7.86 24.84 -6.61
N LEU A 108 8.58 23.73 -6.75
CA LEU A 108 10.03 23.70 -6.59
C LEU A 108 10.74 24.61 -7.62
N ALA A 109 10.28 24.57 -8.88
CA ALA A 109 10.86 25.43 -9.92
C ALA A 109 10.60 26.93 -9.67
N GLU A 110 9.46 27.29 -9.07
CA GLU A 110 9.16 28.64 -8.64
C GLU A 110 9.99 29.09 -7.43
N GLU A 111 10.14 28.21 -6.43
CA GLU A 111 10.85 28.53 -5.18
C GLU A 111 12.37 28.52 -5.33
N ARG A 112 12.91 27.66 -6.21
CA ARG A 112 14.34 27.47 -6.45
C ARG A 112 14.66 27.58 -7.96
N PRO A 113 14.52 28.77 -8.57
CA PRO A 113 14.76 28.93 -10.01
C PRO A 113 16.15 28.47 -10.45
N GLY A 114 16.20 27.68 -11.51
CA GLY A 114 17.46 27.19 -12.08
C GLY A 114 18.08 26.00 -11.35
N HIS A 115 17.35 25.33 -10.42
CA HIS A 115 17.83 24.08 -9.82
C HIS A 115 17.98 22.97 -10.88
N GLU A 116 18.85 22.00 -10.61
CA GLU A 116 19.11 20.86 -11.50
C GLU A 116 18.57 19.51 -10.93
N LEU A 117 17.85 19.55 -9.81
CA LEU A 117 17.23 18.36 -9.21
C LEU A 117 16.15 17.80 -10.13
N ARG A 118 16.25 16.53 -10.49
CA ARG A 118 15.28 15.82 -11.33
C ARG A 118 14.35 14.98 -10.44
N ILE A 119 13.06 15.15 -10.60
CA ILE A 119 12.05 14.41 -9.86
C ILE A 119 11.41 13.39 -10.81
N HIS A 120 11.53 12.10 -10.46
CA HIS A 120 10.94 10.96 -11.18
C HIS A 120 9.79 10.41 -10.34
N ILE A 121 8.58 10.55 -10.83
CA ILE A 121 7.36 10.13 -10.14
C ILE A 121 6.83 8.87 -10.82
N VAL A 122 6.63 7.80 -10.04
CA VAL A 122 6.08 6.52 -10.51
C VAL A 122 4.78 6.26 -9.74
N ASP A 123 3.68 6.13 -10.46
CA ASP A 123 2.41 5.67 -9.88
C ASP A 123 2.44 4.15 -9.71
N SER A 124 2.23 3.67 -8.52
CA SER A 124 2.21 2.22 -8.26
C SER A 124 0.94 1.53 -8.72
N HIS A 125 -0.12 2.27 -9.01
CA HIS A 125 -1.47 1.74 -9.30
C HIS A 125 -2.02 0.79 -8.24
N THR A 126 -1.36 0.69 -7.08
CA THR A 126 -1.72 -0.24 -6.01
C THR A 126 -1.57 0.39 -4.62
N TYR A 127 -1.61 -0.40 -3.55
CA TYR A 127 -1.65 0.06 -2.16
C TYR A 127 -0.77 -0.82 -1.28
N SER A 128 -0.36 -0.30 -0.12
CA SER A 128 0.30 -1.07 0.94
C SER A 128 1.68 -1.61 0.53
N PHE A 129 2.15 -2.64 1.22
CA PHE A 129 3.47 -3.24 0.97
C PHE A 129 3.60 -3.90 -0.41
N ILE A 130 2.51 -4.00 -1.17
CA ILE A 130 2.52 -4.45 -2.57
C ILE A 130 3.38 -3.52 -3.43
N TYR A 131 3.31 -2.20 -3.20
CA TYR A 131 4.30 -1.31 -3.80
C TYR A 131 5.49 -1.03 -2.88
N GLY A 132 5.32 -1.17 -1.57
CA GLY A 132 6.41 -0.97 -0.61
C GLY A 132 7.58 -1.93 -0.83
N TRP A 133 7.31 -3.21 -1.14
CA TRP A 133 8.38 -4.15 -1.43
C TRP A 133 9.18 -3.80 -2.69
N PRO A 134 8.57 -3.54 -3.86
CA PRO A 134 9.29 -3.02 -5.03
C PRO A 134 10.11 -1.74 -4.76
N VAL A 135 9.63 -0.84 -3.89
CA VAL A 135 10.40 0.34 -3.46
C VAL A 135 11.65 -0.07 -2.68
N CYS A 136 11.56 -1.07 -1.80
CA CYS A 136 12.73 -1.61 -1.10
C CYS A 136 13.75 -2.21 -2.08
N GLU A 137 13.27 -2.93 -3.10
CA GLU A 137 14.14 -3.49 -4.15
C GLU A 137 14.77 -2.39 -5.01
N ALA A 138 14.01 -1.36 -5.39
CA ALA A 138 14.50 -0.19 -6.11
C ALA A 138 15.63 0.50 -5.34
N ALA A 139 15.42 0.78 -4.04
CA ALA A 139 16.44 1.39 -3.19
C ALA A 139 17.70 0.52 -3.08
N ARG A 140 17.54 -0.81 -2.94
CA ARG A 140 18.65 -1.77 -2.93
C ARG A 140 19.44 -1.76 -4.26
N LEU A 141 18.75 -1.77 -5.39
CA LEU A 141 19.36 -1.78 -6.71
C LEU A 141 20.14 -0.48 -6.98
N LEU A 142 19.53 0.68 -6.70
CA LEU A 142 20.18 1.99 -6.85
C LEU A 142 21.42 2.10 -5.97
N ARG A 143 21.35 1.64 -4.73
CA ARG A 143 22.49 1.61 -3.81
C ARG A 143 23.62 0.71 -4.31
N ASN A 144 23.32 -0.34 -5.07
CA ASN A 144 24.28 -1.23 -5.70
C ASN A 144 24.75 -0.75 -7.07
N GLY A 145 24.38 0.47 -7.49
CA GLY A 145 24.84 1.11 -8.70
C GLY A 145 24.04 0.79 -9.97
N ALA A 146 22.82 0.28 -9.83
CA ALA A 146 21.93 0.10 -10.96
C ALA A 146 21.53 1.46 -11.56
N GLU A 147 21.33 1.48 -12.88
CA GLU A 147 20.85 2.68 -13.58
C GLU A 147 19.40 2.98 -13.20
N LEU A 148 19.08 4.27 -13.02
CA LEU A 148 17.75 4.70 -12.57
C LEU A 148 16.65 4.30 -13.56
N GLU A 149 16.92 4.41 -14.83
CA GLU A 149 16.02 4.05 -15.92
C GLU A 149 15.65 2.55 -15.86
N TYR A 150 16.63 1.67 -15.63
CA TYR A 150 16.36 0.24 -15.41
C TYR A 150 15.49 -0.02 -14.19
N VAL A 151 15.73 0.71 -13.09
CA VAL A 151 14.94 0.57 -11.86
C VAL A 151 13.50 1.03 -12.08
N MET A 152 13.28 2.11 -12.82
CA MET A 152 11.94 2.60 -13.18
C MET A 152 11.19 1.60 -14.07
N ASP A 153 11.85 1.00 -15.05
CA ASP A 153 11.27 -0.04 -15.91
C ASP A 153 10.88 -1.28 -15.08
N MET A 154 11.73 -1.72 -14.15
CA MET A 154 11.42 -2.80 -13.22
C MET A 154 10.21 -2.49 -12.35
N LEU A 155 10.10 -1.27 -11.81
CA LEU A 155 8.94 -0.85 -11.02
C LEU A 155 7.66 -0.90 -11.85
N ASN A 156 7.67 -0.33 -13.05
CA ASN A 156 6.51 -0.31 -13.95
C ASN A 156 6.08 -1.73 -14.35
N ASP A 157 7.02 -2.63 -14.65
CA ASP A 157 6.72 -4.03 -14.95
C ASP A 157 6.05 -4.72 -13.76
N ARG A 158 6.59 -4.58 -12.54
CA ARG A 158 6.01 -5.18 -11.34
C ARG A 158 4.62 -4.63 -11.05
N PHE A 159 4.42 -3.33 -11.13
CA PHE A 159 3.12 -2.70 -10.87
C PHE A 159 2.06 -3.09 -11.91
N SER A 160 2.45 -3.27 -13.17
CA SER A 160 1.53 -3.72 -14.21
C SER A 160 0.97 -5.13 -13.98
N ARG A 161 1.64 -5.93 -13.15
CA ARG A 161 1.27 -7.32 -12.80
C ARG A 161 0.75 -7.47 -11.38
N ALA A 162 0.74 -6.38 -10.59
CA ALA A 162 0.30 -6.44 -9.20
C ALA A 162 -1.21 -6.64 -9.08
N GLU A 163 -1.62 -7.69 -8.42
CA GLU A 163 -3.02 -7.97 -8.09
C GLU A 163 -3.20 -8.18 -6.59
N VAL A 164 -4.36 -7.80 -6.08
CA VAL A 164 -4.77 -8.03 -4.70
C VAL A 164 -6.09 -8.76 -4.70
N VAL A 165 -6.20 -9.80 -3.89
CA VAL A 165 -7.48 -10.37 -3.51
C VAL A 165 -7.64 -10.31 -2.00
N LEU A 166 -8.73 -9.74 -1.53
CA LEU A 166 -8.95 -9.47 -0.12
C LEU A 166 -10.34 -9.86 0.35
N SER A 167 -10.48 -10.02 1.66
CA SER A 167 -11.76 -10.06 2.35
C SER A 167 -11.66 -9.30 3.67
N ALA A 168 -12.72 -8.58 4.01
CA ALA A 168 -12.88 -7.96 5.32
C ALA A 168 -14.00 -8.64 6.09
N PHE A 169 -13.77 -8.89 7.39
CA PHE A 169 -14.74 -9.55 8.27
C PHE A 169 -15.79 -8.55 8.80
N SER A 170 -15.51 -7.24 8.68
CA SER A 170 -16.48 -6.16 8.83
C SER A 170 -16.34 -5.16 7.68
N LEU A 171 -17.43 -4.88 6.99
CA LEU A 171 -17.45 -3.95 5.86
C LEU A 171 -17.84 -2.51 6.25
N LYS A 172 -18.08 -2.25 7.55
CA LYS A 172 -18.58 -0.95 8.02
C LYS A 172 -17.70 0.22 7.57
N VAL A 173 -16.38 0.09 7.76
CA VAL A 173 -15.39 1.11 7.37
C VAL A 173 -15.24 1.13 5.85
N MET A 174 -15.01 -0.03 5.23
CA MET A 174 -14.75 -0.16 3.80
C MET A 174 -15.87 0.42 2.92
N LYS A 175 -17.14 0.20 3.31
CA LYS A 175 -18.31 0.77 2.60
C LYS A 175 -18.35 2.29 2.64
N LYS A 176 -17.93 2.90 3.75
CA LYS A 176 -17.98 4.35 3.95
C LYS A 176 -16.79 5.07 3.33
N SER A 177 -15.65 4.40 3.20
CA SER A 177 -14.42 5.00 2.67
C SER A 177 -14.52 5.39 1.19
N GLY A 178 -15.29 4.63 0.40
CA GLY A 178 -15.47 4.83 -1.04
C GLY A 178 -14.30 4.38 -1.91
N ARG A 179 -13.18 3.90 -1.33
CA ARG A 179 -12.00 3.44 -2.08
C ARG A 179 -12.13 2.01 -2.61
N VAL A 180 -12.99 1.22 -1.96
CA VAL A 180 -13.32 -0.14 -2.41
C VAL A 180 -14.79 -0.15 -2.85
N SER A 181 -15.07 0.30 -4.07
CA SER A 181 -16.43 0.48 -4.58
C SER A 181 -17.25 -0.83 -4.57
N ALA A 182 -16.60 -1.97 -4.77
CA ALA A 182 -17.22 -3.29 -4.68
C ALA A 182 -17.84 -3.57 -3.29
N ALA A 183 -17.23 -3.06 -2.21
CA ALA A 183 -17.77 -3.21 -0.86
C ALA A 183 -19.06 -2.42 -0.65
N ALA A 184 -19.19 -1.24 -1.24
CA ALA A 184 -20.40 -0.41 -1.15
C ALA A 184 -21.61 -1.11 -1.77
N ALA A 185 -21.41 -1.82 -2.86
CA ALA A 185 -22.44 -2.57 -3.58
C ALA A 185 -22.82 -3.92 -2.90
N PHE A 186 -22.04 -4.37 -1.90
CA PHE A 186 -22.26 -5.68 -1.27
C PHE A 186 -23.32 -5.62 -0.17
N ALA A 187 -24.40 -6.38 -0.35
CA ALA A 187 -25.56 -6.43 0.57
C ALA A 187 -25.61 -7.67 1.49
N GLY A 188 -24.54 -8.47 1.51
CA GLY A 188 -24.56 -9.80 2.13
C GLY A 188 -24.11 -9.91 3.59
N GLU A 189 -23.68 -8.82 4.23
CA GLU A 189 -23.07 -8.83 5.58
C GLU A 189 -24.02 -9.34 6.66
N LEU A 190 -25.29 -8.92 6.60
CA LEU A 190 -26.34 -9.35 7.53
C LEU A 190 -26.65 -10.87 7.49
N LEU A 191 -26.22 -11.55 6.42
CA LEU A 191 -26.44 -12.99 6.22
C LEU A 191 -25.19 -13.83 6.59
N GLY A 192 -24.17 -13.24 7.21
CA GLY A 192 -22.90 -13.90 7.49
C GLY A 192 -22.10 -14.22 6.21
N LEU A 193 -22.36 -13.50 5.13
CA LEU A 193 -21.62 -13.61 3.88
C LEU A 193 -20.38 -12.71 3.93
N ARG A 194 -19.26 -13.23 3.41
CA ARG A 194 -18.00 -12.49 3.26
C ARG A 194 -17.70 -12.33 1.77
N PRO A 195 -17.46 -11.11 1.29
CA PRO A 195 -17.04 -10.91 -0.10
C PRO A 195 -15.59 -11.28 -0.28
N ILE A 196 -15.29 -11.89 -1.41
CA ILE A 196 -13.94 -12.00 -1.96
C ILE A 196 -13.82 -10.92 -3.01
N ILE A 197 -12.96 -9.95 -2.77
CA ILE A 197 -12.84 -8.74 -3.58
C ILE A 197 -11.47 -8.73 -4.24
N SER A 198 -11.42 -8.63 -5.57
CA SER A 198 -10.19 -8.31 -6.30
C SER A 198 -9.99 -6.80 -6.36
N LEU A 199 -8.74 -6.39 -6.36
CA LEU A 199 -8.32 -5.01 -6.57
C LEU A 199 -7.16 -5.03 -7.57
N ILE A 200 -7.42 -4.55 -8.77
CA ILE A 200 -6.50 -4.55 -9.89
C ILE A 200 -6.54 -3.16 -10.52
N ASP A 201 -5.38 -2.52 -10.67
CA ASP A 201 -5.28 -1.18 -11.25
C ASP A 201 -6.28 -0.20 -10.61
N GLY A 202 -6.36 -0.22 -9.27
CA GLY A 202 -7.28 0.62 -8.49
C GLY A 202 -8.77 0.25 -8.60
N LYS A 203 -9.15 -0.71 -9.43
CA LYS A 203 -10.55 -1.12 -9.63
C LYS A 203 -10.87 -2.33 -8.76
N SER A 204 -11.96 -2.23 -7.99
CA SER A 204 -12.42 -3.33 -7.14
C SER A 204 -13.62 -4.05 -7.72
N LYS A 205 -13.65 -5.39 -7.53
CA LYS A 205 -14.75 -6.25 -8.00
C LYS A 205 -15.02 -7.36 -6.99
N VAL A 206 -16.32 -7.67 -6.73
CA VAL A 206 -16.69 -8.85 -5.96
C VAL A 206 -16.59 -10.08 -6.87
N GLU A 207 -15.64 -10.93 -6.58
CA GLU A 207 -15.38 -12.16 -7.36
C GLU A 207 -16.17 -13.34 -6.84
N ALA A 208 -16.36 -13.41 -5.51
CA ALA A 208 -17.13 -14.47 -4.88
C ALA A 208 -17.78 -13.98 -3.57
N LYS A 209 -18.72 -14.78 -3.07
CA LYS A 209 -19.35 -14.62 -1.76
C LYS A 209 -19.28 -15.95 -1.05
N VAL A 210 -18.71 -15.97 0.16
CA VAL A 210 -18.62 -17.17 0.98
C VAL A 210 -19.35 -16.98 2.30
N ARG A 211 -19.81 -18.07 2.89
CA ARG A 211 -20.54 -18.03 4.18
C ARG A 211 -19.60 -18.42 5.32
N GLY A 212 -19.51 -17.52 6.30
CA GLY A 212 -18.70 -17.70 7.49
C GLY A 212 -17.21 -17.41 7.25
N ASP A 213 -16.53 -17.06 8.33
CA ASP A 213 -15.14 -16.57 8.31
C ASP A 213 -14.16 -17.68 7.92
N ALA A 214 -14.40 -18.92 8.34
CA ALA A 214 -13.56 -20.08 8.04
C ALA A 214 -13.47 -20.42 6.53
N ALA A 215 -14.43 -19.96 5.72
CA ALA A 215 -14.41 -20.20 4.28
C ALA A 215 -13.57 -19.17 3.49
N VAL A 216 -13.16 -18.07 4.14
CA VAL A 216 -12.45 -16.97 3.47
C VAL A 216 -11.07 -17.38 2.95
N PRO A 217 -10.17 -18.02 3.74
CA PRO A 217 -8.85 -18.41 3.26
C PRO A 217 -8.89 -19.26 2.00
N GLY A 218 -9.68 -20.31 2.00
CA GLY A 218 -9.82 -21.19 0.82
C GLY A 218 -10.35 -20.49 -0.42
N ALA A 219 -11.23 -19.49 -0.24
CA ALA A 219 -11.79 -18.73 -1.34
C ALA A 219 -10.78 -17.73 -1.94
N LEU A 220 -9.94 -17.11 -1.11
CA LEU A 220 -8.82 -16.26 -1.56
C LEU A 220 -7.84 -17.09 -2.39
N ILE A 221 -7.44 -18.26 -1.88
CA ILE A 221 -6.54 -19.18 -2.58
C ILE A 221 -7.13 -19.65 -3.91
N LYS A 222 -8.42 -20.00 -3.92
CA LYS A 222 -9.12 -20.39 -5.15
C LYS A 222 -9.08 -19.28 -6.21
N TYR A 223 -9.24 -18.04 -5.79
CA TYR A 223 -9.11 -16.89 -6.69
C TYR A 223 -7.70 -16.81 -7.28
N VAL A 224 -6.67 -16.85 -6.44
CA VAL A 224 -5.26 -16.80 -6.89
C VAL A 224 -5.00 -17.90 -7.94
N ARG A 225 -5.41 -19.16 -7.66
CA ARG A 225 -5.27 -20.26 -8.63
C ARG A 225 -5.99 -20.01 -9.95
N SER A 226 -7.05 -19.22 -9.96
CA SER A 226 -7.77 -18.89 -11.21
C SER A 226 -7.08 -17.78 -12.02
N ARG A 227 -6.10 -17.11 -11.43
CA ARG A 227 -5.38 -15.97 -12.03
C ARG A 227 -3.97 -16.31 -12.47
N VAL A 228 -3.39 -17.35 -11.90
CA VAL A 228 -2.00 -17.75 -12.15
C VAL A 228 -1.98 -19.03 -12.97
N ASP A 229 -1.34 -18.98 -14.14
CA ASP A 229 -1.25 -20.11 -15.06
C ASP A 229 -0.39 -21.24 -14.51
N ASN A 230 0.69 -20.90 -13.81
CA ASN A 230 1.59 -21.86 -13.17
C ASN A 230 1.96 -21.39 -11.77
N ILE A 231 1.79 -22.28 -10.79
CA ILE A 231 2.23 -22.08 -9.41
C ILE A 231 3.38 -23.05 -9.18
N ASP A 232 4.58 -22.58 -9.35
CA ASP A 232 5.84 -23.29 -9.11
C ASP A 232 6.64 -22.60 -8.00
N GLU A 233 7.89 -23.00 -7.81
CA GLU A 233 8.78 -22.43 -6.79
C GLU A 233 9.17 -20.96 -7.03
N ASP A 234 8.98 -20.45 -8.25
CA ASP A 234 9.23 -19.05 -8.62
C ASP A 234 7.98 -18.16 -8.45
N PHE A 235 6.83 -18.75 -8.10
CA PHE A 235 5.62 -17.99 -7.83
C PHE A 235 5.75 -17.17 -6.55
N GLU A 236 5.86 -15.86 -6.67
CA GLU A 236 5.96 -14.94 -5.53
C GLU A 236 4.56 -14.44 -5.12
N TYR A 237 4.25 -14.56 -3.83
CA TYR A 237 3.05 -13.97 -3.24
C TYR A 237 3.35 -13.43 -1.84
N MET A 238 2.54 -12.48 -1.39
CA MET A 238 2.60 -11.93 -0.04
C MET A 238 1.23 -12.02 0.63
N ILE A 239 1.20 -11.96 1.96
CA ILE A 239 -0.03 -11.91 2.74
C ILE A 239 -0.08 -10.57 3.48
N ALA A 240 -1.15 -9.80 3.20
CA ALA A 240 -1.48 -8.59 3.93
C ALA A 240 -2.54 -8.89 4.99
N CYS A 241 -2.41 -8.34 6.17
CA CYS A 241 -3.35 -8.59 7.25
C CYS A 241 -3.45 -7.42 8.24
N THR A 242 -4.55 -7.42 8.97
CA THR A 242 -4.64 -6.78 10.28
C THR A 242 -4.44 -7.85 11.36
N ASP A 243 -4.48 -7.46 12.64
CA ASP A 243 -4.28 -8.39 13.75
C ASP A 243 -5.56 -9.22 14.01
N ILE A 244 -5.72 -10.32 13.24
CA ILE A 244 -6.85 -11.25 13.37
C ILE A 244 -6.41 -12.72 13.24
N PRO A 245 -7.07 -13.66 13.96
CA PRO A 245 -6.67 -15.07 13.98
C PRO A 245 -6.72 -15.79 12.62
N ALA A 246 -7.52 -15.30 11.66
CA ALA A 246 -7.65 -15.90 10.33
C ALA A 246 -6.35 -15.87 9.50
N VAL A 247 -5.37 -15.05 9.90
CA VAL A 247 -4.07 -14.93 9.23
C VAL A 247 -3.27 -16.23 9.27
N ASP A 248 -3.19 -16.87 10.45
CA ASP A 248 -2.44 -18.10 10.62
C ASP A 248 -3.00 -19.25 9.78
N ASP A 249 -4.33 -19.33 9.70
CA ASP A 249 -5.00 -20.31 8.86
C ASP A 249 -4.76 -20.04 7.37
N LEU A 250 -4.82 -18.77 6.94
CA LEU A 250 -4.49 -18.37 5.58
C LEU A 250 -3.06 -18.77 5.20
N ILE A 251 -2.07 -18.43 6.05
CA ILE A 251 -0.64 -18.80 5.83
C ILE A 251 -0.49 -20.31 5.69
N LYS A 252 -1.11 -21.08 6.57
CA LYS A 252 -1.06 -22.54 6.56
C LYS A 252 -1.65 -23.13 5.28
N GLN A 253 -2.81 -22.63 4.87
CA GLN A 253 -3.47 -23.08 3.65
C GLN A 253 -2.68 -22.68 2.40
N CYS A 254 -2.16 -21.46 2.31
CA CYS A 254 -1.30 -21.02 1.22
C CYS A 254 -0.06 -21.90 1.08
N LYS A 255 0.67 -22.18 2.17
CA LYS A 255 1.84 -23.07 2.16
C LYS A 255 1.50 -24.46 1.63
N LYS A 256 0.34 -24.99 2.00
CA LYS A 256 -0.11 -26.30 1.52
C LYS A 256 -0.44 -26.28 0.03
N GLU A 257 -1.10 -25.22 -0.42
CA GLU A 257 -1.65 -25.13 -1.77
C GLU A 257 -0.63 -24.67 -2.83
N PHE A 258 0.31 -23.81 -2.43
CA PHE A 258 1.33 -23.26 -3.32
C PHE A 258 2.70 -23.97 -3.20
N GLY A 259 2.86 -24.86 -2.22
CA GLY A 259 4.09 -25.61 -2.01
C GLY A 259 5.19 -24.89 -1.24
N HIS A 260 5.06 -23.57 -1.03
CA HIS A 260 6.02 -22.73 -0.30
C HIS A 260 5.31 -21.63 0.51
N GLY A 261 6.06 -20.97 1.39
CA GLY A 261 5.54 -19.83 2.18
C GLY A 261 5.44 -18.53 1.39
N PRO A 262 4.71 -17.53 1.91
CA PRO A 262 4.69 -16.21 1.32
C PRO A 262 6.08 -15.56 1.40
N LEU A 263 6.39 -14.70 0.43
CA LEU A 263 7.61 -13.88 0.45
C LEU A 263 7.63 -12.99 1.71
N HIS A 264 6.50 -12.37 2.00
CA HIS A 264 6.30 -11.58 3.22
C HIS A 264 4.89 -11.76 3.78
N VAL A 265 4.78 -11.66 5.11
CA VAL A 265 3.52 -11.39 5.81
C VAL A 265 3.66 -10.01 6.44
N PHE A 266 2.76 -9.11 6.13
CA PHE A 266 2.86 -7.72 6.60
C PHE A 266 1.53 -7.20 7.13
N LYS A 267 1.63 -6.25 8.06
CA LYS A 267 0.48 -5.56 8.63
C LYS A 267 0.08 -4.39 7.74
N LEU A 268 -1.22 -4.21 7.53
CA LEU A 268 -1.78 -3.05 6.84
C LEU A 268 -1.59 -1.80 7.72
N GLY A 269 -0.97 -0.77 7.18
CA GLY A 269 -0.80 0.51 7.85
C GLY A 269 -2.11 1.26 8.05
N ALA A 270 -2.05 2.32 8.84
CA ALA A 270 -3.24 3.03 9.26
C ALA A 270 -3.95 3.77 8.12
N ALA A 271 -3.21 4.31 7.14
CA ALA A 271 -3.81 4.92 5.96
C ALA A 271 -4.65 3.91 5.16
N VAL A 272 -4.18 2.68 5.02
CA VAL A 272 -4.89 1.60 4.32
C VAL A 272 -6.01 1.04 5.19
N ALA A 273 -5.75 0.74 6.47
CA ALA A 273 -6.75 0.22 7.41
C ALA A 273 -7.92 1.19 7.66
N SER A 274 -7.70 2.51 7.53
CA SER A 274 -8.76 3.53 7.54
C SER A 274 -9.77 3.34 6.40
N ASN A 275 -9.40 2.61 5.36
CA ASN A 275 -10.25 2.36 4.19
C ASN A 275 -10.74 0.91 4.11
N THR A 276 -10.00 -0.04 4.66
CA THR A 276 -10.37 -1.47 4.64
C THR A 276 -11.03 -1.95 5.93
N GLY A 277 -10.77 -1.27 7.04
CA GLY A 277 -11.22 -1.66 8.38
C GLY A 277 -10.17 -2.48 9.13
N PRO A 278 -10.41 -2.72 10.44
CA PRO A 278 -9.45 -3.38 11.33
C PRO A 278 -9.42 -4.91 11.21
N ASP A 279 -10.28 -5.50 10.39
CA ASP A 279 -10.45 -6.95 10.30
C ASP A 279 -10.36 -7.41 8.83
N THR A 280 -9.16 -7.32 8.25
CA THR A 280 -8.91 -7.57 6.81
C THR A 280 -7.75 -8.54 6.62
N ILE A 281 -7.89 -9.46 5.66
CA ILE A 281 -6.81 -10.30 5.12
C ILE A 281 -6.81 -10.26 3.61
N ALA A 282 -5.61 -10.39 3.02
CA ALA A 282 -5.43 -10.41 1.57
C ALA A 282 -4.26 -11.31 1.15
N ILE A 283 -4.31 -11.78 -0.10
CA ILE A 283 -3.17 -12.31 -0.84
C ILE A 283 -2.87 -11.30 -1.96
N THR A 284 -1.59 -11.06 -2.17
CA THR A 284 -1.10 -10.14 -3.21
C THR A 284 -0.04 -10.82 -4.03
#